data_35aa1eb6f49da7903aabc2ff18d6534a
#
_entry.id   35aa1eb6f49da7903aabc2ff18d6534a
#
_cell.length_a   1.000
_cell.length_b   1.000
_cell.length_c   1.000
_cell.angle_alpha   90.00
_cell.angle_beta   90.00
_cell.angle_gamma   90.00
#
_symmetry.space_group_name_H-M   'P 1'
#
loop_
_entity.id
_entity.type
_entity.pdbx_description
1 polymer ?
#
loop_
_entity_poly.entity_id
_entity_poly.type
_entity_poly.pdbx_seq_one_letter_code
_entity_poly.pdbx_strand_id
1 'polypeptide(L)'
;CIRDRYNATEMVNNTIIYNRTKTKDRRLDNAQMKVDIPKIALPFIEKYRDKSGKRLFNFYQYYADEKGFNKAINYGLKEIGTILGVDDLEYYAARHSWATIALNKVGIDKYIVHAALNHIDDSMKVTDIYIERDFVNENKANAKVVKYVFGK
;
A
#
# COMPACT_ATOMS: atom_id res chain seq x y z
N CYS A 1 -4.20 -1.21 -1.25
CA CYS A 1 -5.64 -1.26 -0.95
C CYS A 1 -5.86 -1.88 0.43
N ILE A 2 -6.86 -1.40 1.18
CA ILE A 2 -7.14 -1.92 2.54
C ILE A 2 -7.53 -3.40 2.49
N ARG A 3 -8.30 -3.79 1.48
CA ARG A 3 -8.73 -5.16 1.25
C ARG A 3 -7.54 -6.11 1.08
N ASP A 4 -6.54 -5.71 0.31
CA ASP A 4 -5.37 -6.54 0.06
C ASP A 4 -4.56 -6.74 1.34
N ARG A 5 -4.40 -5.70 2.16
CA ARG A 5 -3.69 -5.77 3.45
C ARG A 5 -4.48 -6.54 4.51
N TYR A 6 -5.79 -6.40 4.54
CA TYR A 6 -6.65 -7.20 5.41
C TYR A 6 -6.50 -8.70 5.15
N ASN A 7 -6.27 -9.09 3.89
CA ASN A 7 -6.16 -10.47 3.45
C ASN A 7 -4.71 -10.95 3.23
N ALA A 8 -3.68 -10.10 3.44
CA ALA A 8 -2.29 -10.50 3.26
C ALA A 8 -1.93 -11.66 4.20
N THR A 9 -1.24 -12.65 3.67
CA THR A 9 -0.85 -13.86 4.41
C THR A 9 0.65 -14.02 4.52
N GLU A 10 1.44 -13.34 3.70
CA GLU A 10 2.86 -13.61 3.55
C GLU A 10 3.72 -12.36 3.74
N MET A 11 4.79 -12.52 4.52
CA MET A 11 5.87 -11.55 4.66
C MET A 11 7.20 -12.30 4.73
N VAL A 12 8.10 -12.03 3.78
CA VAL A 12 9.42 -12.65 3.69
C VAL A 12 10.48 -11.56 3.66
N ASN A 13 11.50 -11.65 4.53
CA ASN A 13 12.62 -10.69 4.58
C ASN A 13 12.18 -9.21 4.61
N ASN A 14 11.17 -8.88 5.42
CA ASN A 14 10.55 -7.56 5.50
C ASN A 14 9.84 -7.09 4.22
N THR A 15 9.54 -7.99 3.29
CA THR A 15 8.73 -7.71 2.10
C THR A 15 7.36 -8.34 2.24
N ILE A 16 6.30 -7.56 2.17
CA ILE A 16 4.93 -8.08 2.11
C ILE A 16 4.63 -8.47 0.67
N ILE A 17 4.18 -9.71 0.50
CA ILE A 17 3.78 -10.27 -0.79
C ILE A 17 2.27 -10.50 -0.76
N TYR A 18 1.57 -9.96 -1.75
CA TYR A 18 0.12 -10.17 -1.89
C TYR A 18 -0.33 -10.04 -3.33
N ASN A 19 -1.47 -10.66 -3.64
CA ASN A 19 -2.12 -10.52 -4.94
C ASN A 19 -3.25 -9.49 -4.82
N ARG A 20 -3.24 -8.48 -5.70
CA ARG A 20 -4.25 -7.41 -5.67
C ARG A 20 -5.62 -7.94 -6.10
N THR A 21 -6.54 -8.05 -5.16
CA THR A 21 -7.85 -8.67 -5.35
C THR A 21 -8.65 -8.09 -6.51
N LYS A 22 -8.55 -6.77 -6.75
CA LYS A 22 -9.33 -6.08 -7.82
C LYS A 22 -8.89 -6.46 -9.23
N THR A 23 -7.64 -6.89 -9.43
CA THR A 23 -7.04 -7.07 -10.77
C THR A 23 -6.38 -8.43 -10.97
N LYS A 24 -6.39 -9.32 -9.97
CA LYS A 24 -5.73 -10.63 -10.06
C LYS A 24 -6.21 -11.49 -11.23
N ASP A 25 -7.52 -11.45 -11.52
CA ASP A 25 -8.13 -12.27 -12.57
C ASP A 25 -8.00 -11.64 -13.97
N ARG A 26 -7.35 -10.47 -14.08
CA ARG A 26 -7.18 -9.73 -15.33
C ARG A 26 -5.72 -9.63 -15.79
N ARG A 27 -4.80 -10.24 -15.04
CA ARG A 27 -3.35 -10.15 -15.28
C ARG A 27 -2.71 -11.53 -15.23
N LEU A 28 -1.78 -11.80 -16.14
CA LEU A 28 -1.03 -13.07 -16.20
C LEU A 28 -0.18 -13.32 -14.93
N ASP A 29 0.31 -12.24 -14.31
CA ASP A 29 1.08 -12.29 -13.06
C ASP A 29 0.20 -12.34 -11.80
N ASN A 30 -1.11 -12.64 -11.93
CA ASN A 30 -2.10 -12.63 -10.84
C ASN A 30 -2.09 -11.33 -10.03
N ALA A 31 -1.65 -10.21 -10.63
CA ALA A 31 -1.47 -8.92 -10.00
C ALA A 31 -0.69 -8.98 -8.68
N GLN A 32 0.38 -9.80 -8.64
CA GLN A 32 1.26 -9.91 -7.49
C GLN A 32 1.94 -8.56 -7.22
N MET A 33 2.06 -8.24 -5.95
CA MET A 33 2.74 -7.05 -5.43
C MET A 33 3.76 -7.48 -4.40
N LYS A 34 4.96 -6.89 -4.47
CA LYS A 34 6.05 -7.06 -3.50
C LYS A 34 6.41 -5.69 -2.95
N VAL A 35 6.15 -5.47 -1.67
CA VAL A 35 6.33 -4.17 -1.03
C VAL A 35 7.31 -4.31 0.13
N ASP A 36 8.47 -3.71 -0.01
CA ASP A 36 9.47 -3.65 1.05
C ASP A 36 8.99 -2.72 2.17
N ILE A 37 9.09 -3.19 3.40
CA ILE A 37 8.65 -2.48 4.57
C ILE A 37 9.79 -1.61 5.10
N PRO A 38 9.63 -0.28 5.11
CA PRO A 38 10.61 0.60 5.71
C PRO A 38 10.79 0.31 7.21
N LYS A 39 12.01 0.41 7.71
CA LYS A 39 12.33 0.08 9.12
C LYS A 39 11.42 0.78 10.12
N ILE A 40 11.04 2.03 9.84
CA ILE A 40 10.12 2.81 10.70
C ILE A 40 8.72 2.18 10.82
N ALA A 41 8.30 1.37 9.86
CA ALA A 41 7.00 0.70 9.88
C ALA A 41 7.01 -0.68 10.56
N LEU A 42 8.19 -1.29 10.78
CA LEU A 42 8.30 -2.62 11.38
C LEU A 42 7.63 -2.74 12.75
N PRO A 43 7.76 -1.78 13.70
CA PRO A 43 7.09 -1.85 14.99
C PRO A 43 5.56 -1.93 14.88
N PHE A 44 4.97 -1.25 13.88
CA PHE A 44 3.53 -1.31 13.62
C PHE A 44 3.11 -2.67 13.04
N ILE A 45 3.93 -3.25 12.15
CA ILE A 45 3.70 -4.60 11.63
C ILE A 45 3.67 -5.59 12.80
N GLU A 46 4.67 -5.57 13.67
CA GLU A 46 4.76 -6.48 14.82
C GLU A 46 3.60 -6.28 15.82
N LYS A 47 3.19 -5.03 16.08
CA LYS A 47 2.05 -4.72 16.96
C LYS A 47 0.75 -5.41 16.51
N TYR A 48 0.53 -5.48 15.19
CA TYR A 48 -0.71 -6.03 14.62
C TYR A 48 -0.54 -7.40 13.98
N ARG A 49 0.62 -8.03 14.16
CA ARG A 49 0.91 -9.37 13.63
C ARG A 49 -0.06 -10.41 14.20
N ASP A 50 -0.56 -11.25 13.31
CA ASP A 50 -1.36 -12.41 13.71
C ASP A 50 -0.47 -13.51 14.28
N LYS A 51 -0.61 -13.76 15.58
CA LYS A 51 0.15 -14.82 16.30
C LYS A 51 -0.29 -16.23 15.89
N SER A 52 -1.49 -16.40 15.31
CA SER A 52 -1.97 -17.70 14.86
C SER A 52 -1.36 -18.14 13.52
N GLY A 53 -0.73 -17.20 12.79
CA GLY A 53 -0.15 -17.45 11.48
C GLY A 53 -1.15 -17.63 10.34
N LYS A 54 -2.45 -17.45 10.59
CA LYS A 54 -3.49 -17.58 9.57
C LYS A 54 -3.42 -16.46 8.53
N ARG A 55 -3.08 -15.24 9.00
CA ARG A 55 -2.86 -14.06 8.14
C ARG A 55 -1.63 -13.29 8.65
N LEU A 56 -1.20 -12.28 7.90
CA LEU A 56 -0.14 -11.39 8.34
C LEU A 56 -0.59 -10.53 9.53
N PHE A 57 -1.83 -10.02 9.48
CA PHE A 57 -2.40 -9.14 10.49
C PHE A 57 -3.61 -9.77 11.17
N ASN A 58 -3.80 -9.45 12.46
CA ASN A 58 -4.89 -9.95 13.29
C ASN A 58 -6.23 -9.23 13.09
N PHE A 59 -6.38 -8.34 12.13
CA PHE A 59 -7.58 -7.52 11.93
C PHE A 59 -8.86 -8.35 11.72
N TYR A 60 -8.76 -9.52 11.08
CA TYR A 60 -9.89 -10.42 10.86
C TYR A 60 -10.48 -11.00 12.15
N GLN A 61 -9.76 -10.91 13.27
CA GLN A 61 -10.26 -11.36 14.58
C GLN A 61 -11.21 -10.33 15.20
N TYR A 62 -11.14 -9.08 14.78
CA TYR A 62 -11.92 -7.96 15.33
C TYR A 62 -13.01 -7.45 14.36
N TYR A 63 -12.84 -7.69 13.08
CA TYR A 63 -13.73 -7.20 12.03
C TYR A 63 -14.16 -8.37 11.13
N ALA A 64 -15.45 -8.50 10.90
CA ALA A 64 -16.02 -9.59 10.11
C ALA A 64 -15.52 -9.61 8.66
N ASP A 65 -15.29 -8.42 8.09
CA ASP A 65 -14.82 -8.25 6.71
C ASP A 65 -13.98 -6.98 6.52
N GLU A 66 -13.43 -6.82 5.31
CA GLU A 66 -12.65 -5.63 4.95
C GLU A 66 -13.47 -4.34 4.91
N LYS A 67 -14.79 -4.41 4.74
CA LYS A 67 -15.66 -3.21 4.73
C LYS A 67 -15.83 -2.66 6.13
N GLY A 68 -16.10 -3.53 7.11
CA GLY A 68 -16.16 -3.19 8.53
C GLY A 68 -14.85 -2.59 9.03
N PHE A 69 -13.74 -3.22 8.66
CA PHE A 69 -12.40 -2.70 8.97
C PHE A 69 -12.14 -1.31 8.37
N ASN A 70 -12.48 -1.11 7.08
CA ASN A 70 -12.32 0.19 6.43
C ASN A 70 -13.20 1.27 7.08
N LYS A 71 -14.44 0.94 7.43
CA LYS A 71 -15.36 1.85 8.11
C LYS A 71 -14.81 2.30 9.48
N ALA A 72 -14.27 1.37 10.26
CA ALA A 72 -13.68 1.67 11.56
C ALA A 72 -12.44 2.59 11.44
N ILE A 73 -11.55 2.32 10.48
CA ILE A 73 -10.39 3.18 10.23
C ILE A 73 -10.82 4.59 9.82
N ASN A 74 -11.74 4.71 8.88
CA ASN A 74 -12.19 6.03 8.41
C ASN A 74 -12.93 6.81 9.51
N TYR A 75 -13.67 6.13 10.37
CA TYR A 75 -14.28 6.76 11.54
C TYR A 75 -13.20 7.39 12.45
N GLY A 76 -12.20 6.61 12.85
CA GLY A 76 -11.10 7.14 13.68
C GLY A 76 -10.27 8.24 12.98
N LEU A 77 -10.09 8.15 11.66
CA LEU A 77 -9.39 9.19 10.88
C LEU A 77 -10.20 10.50 10.85
N LYS A 78 -11.53 10.45 10.76
CA LYS A 78 -12.38 11.64 10.83
C LYS A 78 -12.31 12.33 12.20
N GLU A 79 -12.26 11.56 13.28
CA GLU A 79 -12.05 12.12 14.63
C GLU A 79 -10.69 12.82 14.73
N ILE A 80 -9.62 12.18 14.22
CA ILE A 80 -8.28 12.79 14.16
C ILE A 80 -8.31 14.05 13.28
N GLY A 81 -8.99 13.99 12.14
CA GLY A 81 -9.16 15.14 11.24
C GLY A 81 -9.80 16.33 11.95
N THR A 82 -10.85 16.09 12.72
CA THR A 82 -11.52 17.15 13.52
C THR A 82 -10.53 17.79 14.52
N ILE A 83 -9.70 16.99 15.19
CA ILE A 83 -8.70 17.51 16.13
C ILE A 83 -7.63 18.37 15.44
N LEU A 84 -7.25 17.97 14.21
CA LEU A 84 -6.19 18.64 13.44
C LEU A 84 -6.70 19.75 12.53
N GLY A 85 -8.00 19.99 12.43
CA GLY A 85 -8.60 20.93 11.48
C GLY A 85 -8.47 20.47 10.02
N VAL A 86 -8.45 19.18 9.77
CA VAL A 86 -8.41 18.56 8.43
C VAL A 86 -9.74 17.92 8.12
N ASP A 87 -10.49 18.54 7.24
CA ASP A 87 -11.81 18.02 6.84
C ASP A 87 -11.67 16.71 6.04
N ASP A 88 -12.62 15.80 6.24
CA ASP A 88 -12.77 14.55 5.51
C ASP A 88 -11.51 13.68 5.40
N LEU A 89 -10.70 13.64 6.47
CA LEU A 89 -9.52 12.78 6.51
C LEU A 89 -9.94 11.30 6.43
N GLU A 90 -9.57 10.65 5.35
CA GLU A 90 -9.87 9.24 5.08
C GLU A 90 -8.60 8.43 4.77
N TYR A 91 -8.71 7.11 4.94
CA TYR A 91 -7.61 6.19 4.63
C TYR A 91 -7.09 6.33 3.19
N TYR A 92 -7.98 6.65 2.25
CA TYR A 92 -7.61 6.80 0.84
C TYR A 92 -6.74 8.05 0.58
N ALA A 93 -6.81 9.06 1.44
CA ALA A 93 -5.96 10.25 1.39
C ALA A 93 -4.45 9.89 1.42
N ALA A 94 -4.07 8.84 2.16
CA ALA A 94 -2.69 8.37 2.20
C ALA A 94 -2.14 8.00 0.81
N ARG A 95 -2.97 7.44 -0.07
CA ARG A 95 -2.59 7.10 -1.44
C ARG A 95 -2.34 8.35 -2.29
N HIS A 96 -3.24 9.34 -2.17
CA HIS A 96 -3.09 10.62 -2.88
C HIS A 96 -1.88 11.39 -2.37
N SER A 97 -1.70 11.47 -1.06
CA SER A 97 -0.55 12.13 -0.43
C SER A 97 0.77 11.50 -0.87
N TRP A 98 0.84 10.16 -0.87
CA TRP A 98 2.02 9.46 -1.35
C TRP A 98 2.35 9.81 -2.81
N ALA A 99 1.37 9.79 -3.70
CA ALA A 99 1.56 10.13 -5.12
C ALA A 99 2.00 11.58 -5.30
N THR A 100 1.35 12.51 -4.61
CA THR A 100 1.68 13.94 -4.67
C THR A 100 3.09 14.22 -4.16
N ILE A 101 3.48 13.60 -3.05
CA ILE A 101 4.83 13.75 -2.49
C ILE A 101 5.87 13.14 -3.43
N ALA A 102 5.60 11.93 -3.95
CA ALA A 102 6.50 11.25 -4.88
C ALA A 102 6.79 12.10 -6.11
N LEU A 103 5.76 12.63 -6.76
CA LEU A 103 5.89 13.45 -7.96
C LEU A 103 6.49 14.82 -7.65
N ASN A 104 5.89 15.57 -6.73
CA ASN A 104 6.13 17.01 -6.60
C ASN A 104 7.22 17.37 -5.60
N LYS A 105 7.54 16.51 -4.64
CA LYS A 105 8.53 16.78 -3.59
C LYS A 105 9.79 15.95 -3.72
N VAL A 106 9.65 14.69 -4.16
CA VAL A 106 10.78 13.74 -4.28
C VAL A 106 11.28 13.64 -5.72
N GLY A 107 10.48 14.08 -6.71
CA GLY A 107 10.85 14.04 -8.12
C GLY A 107 10.90 12.62 -8.70
N ILE A 108 10.03 11.73 -8.23
CA ILE A 108 9.92 10.38 -8.79
C ILE A 108 9.23 10.46 -10.15
N ASP A 109 9.78 9.73 -11.11
CA ASP A 109 9.19 9.63 -12.46
C ASP A 109 7.73 9.15 -12.40
N LYS A 110 6.88 9.74 -13.24
CA LYS A 110 5.44 9.45 -13.25
C LYS A 110 5.11 8.00 -13.57
N TYR A 111 5.92 7.33 -14.41
CA TYR A 111 5.69 5.91 -14.74
C TYR A 111 5.98 5.00 -13.55
N ILE A 112 7.01 5.31 -12.76
CA ILE A 112 7.29 4.60 -11.50
C ILE A 112 6.14 4.82 -10.50
N VAL A 113 5.60 6.04 -10.39
CA VAL A 113 4.44 6.34 -9.54
C VAL A 113 3.21 5.56 -10.02
N HIS A 114 2.92 5.52 -11.33
CA HIS A 114 1.84 4.73 -11.89
C HIS A 114 2.00 3.24 -11.58
N ALA A 115 3.20 2.69 -11.77
CA ALA A 115 3.52 1.29 -11.46
C ALA A 115 3.33 0.99 -9.97
N ALA A 116 3.85 1.84 -9.07
CA ALA A 116 3.71 1.69 -7.61
C ALA A 116 2.24 1.76 -7.16
N LEU A 117 1.43 2.59 -7.81
CA LEU A 117 -0.01 2.66 -7.59
C LEU A 117 -0.77 1.51 -8.28
N ASN A 118 -0.07 0.71 -9.07
CA ASN A 118 -0.66 -0.37 -9.88
C ASN A 118 -1.82 0.14 -10.75
N HIS A 119 -1.63 1.31 -11.38
CA HIS A 119 -2.53 1.80 -12.40
C HIS A 119 -2.27 1.03 -13.71
N ILE A 120 -3.33 0.78 -14.46
CA ILE A 120 -3.25 0.26 -15.82
C ILE A 120 -3.31 1.48 -16.73
N ASP A 121 -2.29 1.66 -17.55
CA ASP A 121 -2.29 2.65 -18.62
C ASP A 121 -2.53 1.91 -19.94
N ASP A 122 -3.68 2.12 -20.54
CA ASP A 122 -4.06 1.45 -21.79
C ASP A 122 -3.13 1.83 -22.94
N SER A 123 -2.50 3.00 -22.91
CA SER A 123 -1.53 3.46 -23.90
C SER A 123 -0.18 2.73 -23.82
N MET A 124 0.12 2.13 -22.66
CA MET A 124 1.40 1.45 -22.39
C MET A 124 1.32 -0.07 -22.50
N LYS A 125 0.15 -0.64 -22.78
CA LYS A 125 -0.07 -2.10 -22.78
C LYS A 125 0.93 -2.88 -23.64
N VAL A 126 1.30 -2.34 -24.79
CA VAL A 126 2.26 -3.00 -25.69
C VAL A 126 3.66 -3.00 -25.09
N THR A 127 4.06 -1.92 -24.43
CA THR A 127 5.37 -1.79 -23.80
C THR A 127 5.46 -2.62 -22.52
N ASP A 128 4.38 -2.70 -21.76
CA ASP A 128 4.30 -3.47 -20.50
C ASP A 128 4.56 -4.97 -20.70
N ILE A 129 4.34 -5.51 -21.91
CA ILE A 129 4.63 -6.92 -22.26
C ILE A 129 6.14 -7.21 -22.18
N TYR A 130 6.99 -6.22 -22.42
CA TYR A 130 8.44 -6.36 -22.45
C TYR A 130 9.11 -6.01 -21.10
N ILE A 131 8.35 -5.52 -20.11
CA ILE A 131 8.88 -5.11 -18.83
C ILE A 131 8.69 -6.24 -17.81
N GLU A 132 9.78 -6.87 -17.42
CA GLU A 132 9.79 -7.76 -16.26
C GLU A 132 9.65 -6.93 -14.98
N ARG A 133 8.62 -7.22 -14.20
CA ARG A 133 8.28 -6.45 -13.01
C ARG A 133 9.02 -6.98 -11.79
N ASP A 134 10.13 -6.34 -11.43
CA ASP A 134 10.96 -6.70 -10.27
C ASP A 134 10.62 -5.92 -8.97
N PHE A 135 9.80 -4.87 -9.08
CA PHE A 135 9.43 -3.94 -7.99
C PHE A 135 10.56 -3.11 -7.39
N VAL A 136 11.78 -3.19 -7.92
CA VAL A 136 12.95 -2.48 -7.38
C VAL A 136 12.75 -0.97 -7.42
N ASN A 137 12.25 -0.44 -8.53
CA ASN A 137 12.04 1.00 -8.71
C ASN A 137 10.90 1.53 -7.82
N GLU A 138 9.80 0.79 -7.72
CA GLU A 138 8.68 1.13 -6.85
C GLU A 138 9.08 1.12 -5.37
N ASN A 139 9.87 0.14 -4.95
CA ASN A 139 10.36 0.05 -3.57
C ASN A 139 11.39 1.14 -3.25
N LYS A 140 12.30 1.47 -4.18
CA LYS A 140 13.19 2.63 -4.04
C LYS A 140 12.40 3.95 -3.95
N ALA A 141 11.37 4.12 -4.77
CA ALA A 141 10.50 5.28 -4.71
C ALA A 141 9.78 5.38 -3.36
N ASN A 142 9.22 4.27 -2.88
CA ASN A 142 8.58 4.21 -1.56
C ASN A 142 9.56 4.59 -0.44
N ALA A 143 10.77 4.04 -0.45
CA ALA A 143 11.80 4.36 0.54
C ALA A 143 12.16 5.87 0.54
N LYS A 144 12.28 6.50 -0.64
CA LYS A 144 12.52 7.94 -0.75
C LYS A 144 11.37 8.77 -0.21
N VAL A 145 10.12 8.42 -0.52
CA VAL A 145 8.94 9.12 0.00
C VAL A 145 8.85 8.99 1.52
N VAL A 146 9.05 7.79 2.06
CA VAL A 146 9.06 7.55 3.51
C VAL A 146 10.18 8.34 4.19
N LYS A 147 11.38 8.37 3.60
CA LYS A 147 12.49 9.18 4.09
C LYS A 147 12.14 10.67 4.07
N TYR A 148 11.49 11.19 3.04
CA TYR A 148 11.07 12.58 2.96
C TYR A 148 10.07 12.95 4.06
N VAL A 149 9.11 12.08 4.35
CA VAL A 149 8.03 12.35 5.33
C VAL A 149 8.50 12.17 6.78
N PHE A 150 9.30 11.15 7.05
CA PHE A 150 9.66 10.74 8.40
C PHE A 150 11.17 10.84 8.68
N GLY A 151 11.95 11.08 7.64
CA GLY A 151 13.40 10.97 7.74
C GLY A 151 14.04 12.20 8.38
N LYS A 152 14.60 11.89 9.48
CA LYS A 152 15.80 12.57 9.95
C LYS A 152 17.00 11.73 9.60
#